data_b4c7c6726bdd0c67eeadb18ca1a353c6
#
_entry.id   b4c7c6726bdd0c67eeadb18ca1a353c6
#
_cell.length_a   1.000
_cell.length_b   1.000
_cell.length_c   1.000
_cell.angle_alpha   90.00
_cell.angle_beta   90.00
_cell.angle_gamma   90.00
#
_symmetry.space_group_name_H-M   'P 1'
#
loop_
_entity.id
_entity.type
_entity.pdbx_description
1 polymer ?
#
loop_
_entity_poly.entity_id
_entity_poly.type
_entity_poly.pdbx_seq_one_letter_code
_entity_poly.pdbx_strand_id
1 'polypeptide(L)'
;TEEGVAEADVVVCLTEDDKLNLMLALLARHMSHNKTKTVVRVARNEYVELMEKVGVDIVLSARLLSASEVLAFARRGGVVSVSLLEGAKAEAVEVIVQEGAPVAGKPLMEAKLPRACLVCAYVRDGEAVIPNGATVLQPGDRTILFIQTQFSKKVMQYFKGRE
;
A
#
# COMPACT_ATOMS: atom_id res chain seq x y z
N THR A 1 -23.20 26.24 1.53
CA THR A 1 -22.66 27.32 0.71
C THR A 1 -21.86 28.34 1.52
N GLU A 2 -22.12 28.51 2.82
CA GLU A 2 -21.38 29.45 3.67
C GLU A 2 -19.90 29.05 3.86
N GLU A 3 -19.59 27.75 3.75
CA GLU A 3 -18.24 27.19 3.98
C GLU A 3 -17.42 27.00 2.70
N GLY A 4 -17.82 27.57 1.55
CA GLY A 4 -17.04 27.51 0.31
C GLY A 4 -16.87 26.10 -0.29
N VAL A 5 -17.71 25.13 0.04
CA VAL A 5 -17.59 23.73 -0.43
C VAL A 5 -17.59 23.62 -1.95
N ALA A 6 -18.31 24.48 -2.66
CA ALA A 6 -18.37 24.48 -4.12
C ALA A 6 -17.05 24.90 -4.80
N GLU A 7 -16.18 25.61 -4.06
CA GLU A 7 -14.91 26.15 -4.53
C GLU A 7 -13.70 25.37 -3.98
N ALA A 8 -13.96 24.40 -3.12
CA ALA A 8 -12.90 23.59 -2.50
C ALA A 8 -12.26 22.63 -3.52
N ASP A 9 -10.95 22.52 -3.53
CA ASP A 9 -10.22 21.53 -4.33
C ASP A 9 -10.44 20.11 -3.81
N VAL A 10 -10.54 19.96 -2.49
CA VAL A 10 -10.73 18.67 -1.80
C VAL A 10 -11.70 18.81 -0.64
N VAL A 11 -12.62 17.88 -0.51
CA VAL A 11 -13.49 17.73 0.67
C VAL A 11 -13.24 16.40 1.34
N VAL A 12 -12.95 16.43 2.64
CA VAL A 12 -12.63 15.24 3.44
C VAL A 12 -13.76 14.99 4.44
N CYS A 13 -14.42 13.82 4.34
CA CYS A 13 -15.55 13.42 5.19
C CYS A 13 -15.07 12.37 6.21
N LEU A 14 -14.98 12.77 7.48
CA LEU A 14 -14.37 11.96 8.55
C LEU A 14 -15.33 11.71 9.73
N THR A 15 -16.65 11.80 9.54
CA THR A 15 -17.61 11.52 10.62
C THR A 15 -17.58 10.04 11.00
N GLU A 16 -18.23 9.67 12.10
CA GLU A 16 -18.34 8.27 12.53
C GLU A 16 -19.37 7.46 11.73
N ASP A 17 -20.23 8.13 10.97
CA ASP A 17 -21.28 7.50 10.16
C ASP A 17 -20.85 7.39 8.69
N ASP A 18 -20.61 6.15 8.24
CA ASP A 18 -20.20 5.85 6.87
C ASP A 18 -21.21 6.35 5.81
N LYS A 19 -22.51 6.30 6.13
CA LYS A 19 -23.57 6.75 5.21
C LYS A 19 -23.58 8.27 5.11
N LEU A 20 -23.42 8.95 6.24
CA LEU A 20 -23.33 10.40 6.27
C LEU A 20 -22.10 10.87 5.49
N ASN A 21 -20.95 10.22 5.67
CA ASN A 21 -19.73 10.53 4.93
C ASN A 21 -19.94 10.40 3.41
N LEU A 22 -20.62 9.34 2.95
CA LEU A 22 -20.97 9.17 1.55
C LEU A 22 -21.88 10.30 1.05
N MET A 23 -22.94 10.61 1.80
CA MET A 23 -23.89 11.66 1.43
C MET A 23 -23.22 13.04 1.32
N LEU A 24 -22.32 13.37 2.27
CA LEU A 24 -21.54 14.61 2.24
C LEU A 24 -20.62 14.68 1.03
N ALA A 25 -19.95 13.59 0.69
CA ALA A 25 -19.08 13.54 -0.48
C ALA A 25 -19.86 13.73 -1.79
N LEU A 26 -20.99 13.04 -1.95
CA LEU A 26 -21.84 13.19 -3.13
C LEU A 26 -22.43 14.60 -3.24
N LEU A 27 -22.82 15.20 -2.11
CA LEU A 27 -23.31 16.56 -2.07
C LEU A 27 -22.21 17.56 -2.47
N ALA A 28 -21.01 17.42 -1.93
CA ALA A 28 -19.86 18.27 -2.29
C ALA A 28 -19.54 18.19 -3.80
N ARG A 29 -19.55 16.99 -4.36
CA ARG A 29 -19.37 16.79 -5.81
C ARG A 29 -20.48 17.45 -6.63
N HIS A 30 -21.72 17.30 -6.20
CA HIS A 30 -22.86 17.94 -6.87
C HIS A 30 -22.74 19.47 -6.86
N MET A 31 -22.43 20.06 -5.69
CA MET A 31 -22.29 21.53 -5.53
C MET A 31 -21.13 22.10 -6.33
N SER A 32 -20.03 21.36 -6.47
CA SER A 32 -18.84 21.77 -7.23
C SER A 32 -18.91 21.43 -8.71
N HIS A 33 -20.02 20.88 -9.20
CA HIS A 33 -20.12 20.34 -10.57
C HIS A 33 -19.02 19.30 -10.89
N ASN A 34 -18.72 18.41 -9.95
CA ASN A 34 -17.69 17.36 -10.00
C ASN A 34 -16.22 17.89 -10.14
N LYS A 35 -15.96 19.10 -9.70
CA LYS A 35 -14.59 19.65 -9.70
C LYS A 35 -13.82 19.29 -8.44
N THR A 36 -14.52 19.24 -7.30
CA THR A 36 -13.95 18.88 -5.99
C THR A 36 -13.61 17.39 -5.90
N LYS A 37 -12.42 17.05 -5.47
CA LYS A 37 -12.06 15.69 -5.08
C LYS A 37 -12.62 15.36 -3.71
N THR A 38 -13.08 14.13 -3.53
CA THR A 38 -13.69 13.67 -2.28
C THR A 38 -12.87 12.58 -1.63
N VAL A 39 -12.62 12.74 -0.34
CA VAL A 39 -11.94 11.74 0.50
C VAL A 39 -12.91 11.33 1.61
N VAL A 40 -13.20 10.05 1.73
CA VAL A 40 -14.17 9.52 2.68
C VAL A 40 -13.55 8.48 3.59
N ARG A 41 -13.71 8.64 4.91
CA ARG A 41 -13.40 7.60 5.89
C ARG A 41 -14.57 6.61 5.98
N VAL A 42 -14.23 5.31 6.01
CA VAL A 42 -15.20 4.24 6.29
C VAL A 42 -14.72 3.35 7.43
N ALA A 43 -15.66 2.91 8.25
CA ALA A 43 -15.43 1.92 9.30
C ALA A 43 -15.57 0.48 8.77
N ARG A 44 -16.45 0.27 7.79
CA ARG A 44 -16.75 -1.04 7.20
C ARG A 44 -16.04 -1.21 5.86
N ASN A 45 -15.15 -2.21 5.77
CA ASN A 45 -14.39 -2.46 4.54
C ASN A 45 -15.28 -2.83 3.34
N GLU A 46 -16.44 -3.43 3.59
CA GLU A 46 -17.43 -3.78 2.56
C GLU A 46 -17.99 -2.57 1.80
N TYR A 47 -17.90 -1.37 2.38
CA TYR A 47 -18.33 -0.13 1.74
C TYR A 47 -17.27 0.52 0.84
N VAL A 48 -16.01 0.12 0.93
CA VAL A 48 -14.93 0.71 0.13
C VAL A 48 -15.25 0.61 -1.36
N GLU A 49 -15.41 -0.61 -1.87
CA GLU A 49 -15.69 -0.85 -3.29
C GLU A 49 -17.01 -0.19 -3.74
N LEU A 50 -18.05 -0.19 -2.88
CA LEU A 50 -19.31 0.44 -3.19
C LEU A 50 -19.16 1.96 -3.35
N MET A 51 -18.46 2.61 -2.41
CA MET A 51 -18.27 4.06 -2.44
C MET A 51 -17.42 4.53 -3.62
N GLU A 52 -16.40 3.76 -3.99
CA GLU A 52 -15.61 4.00 -5.21
C GLU A 52 -16.48 3.90 -6.46
N LYS A 53 -17.33 2.87 -6.56
CA LYS A 53 -18.25 2.67 -7.71
C LYS A 53 -19.29 3.79 -7.84
N VAL A 54 -19.75 4.39 -6.74
CA VAL A 54 -20.69 5.52 -6.80
C VAL A 54 -19.98 6.87 -6.98
N GLY A 55 -18.66 6.87 -7.12
CA GLY A 55 -17.87 8.00 -7.57
C GLY A 55 -17.15 8.79 -6.48
N VAL A 56 -16.95 8.24 -5.29
CA VAL A 56 -16.00 8.80 -4.32
C VAL A 56 -14.58 8.60 -4.84
N ASP A 57 -13.76 9.66 -4.82
CA ASP A 57 -12.42 9.60 -5.43
C ASP A 57 -11.43 8.80 -4.58
N ILE A 58 -11.50 8.93 -3.26
CA ILE A 58 -10.62 8.22 -2.32
C ILE A 58 -11.44 7.73 -1.12
N VAL A 59 -11.39 6.43 -0.87
CA VAL A 59 -12.04 5.81 0.30
C VAL A 59 -10.97 5.27 1.24
N LEU A 60 -10.96 5.74 2.49
CA LEU A 60 -10.00 5.37 3.52
C LEU A 60 -10.64 4.48 4.57
N SER A 61 -10.21 3.22 4.65
CA SER A 61 -10.59 2.34 5.74
C SER A 61 -9.59 2.45 6.90
N ALA A 62 -10.03 2.99 8.03
CA ALA A 62 -9.20 3.09 9.23
C ALA A 62 -8.70 1.70 9.70
N ARG A 63 -9.52 0.65 9.54
CA ARG A 63 -9.13 -0.73 9.88
C ARG A 63 -8.01 -1.24 9.01
N LEU A 64 -8.05 -0.99 7.69
CA LEU A 64 -7.00 -1.44 6.77
C LEU A 64 -5.69 -0.68 7.01
N LEU A 65 -5.77 0.63 7.28
CA LEU A 65 -4.61 1.45 7.63
C LEU A 65 -3.94 0.93 8.92
N SER A 66 -4.71 0.78 10.00
CA SER A 66 -4.18 0.25 11.27
C SER A 66 -3.64 -1.18 11.12
N ALA A 67 -4.33 -2.04 10.37
CA ALA A 67 -3.85 -3.39 10.11
C ALA A 67 -2.51 -3.40 9.37
N SER A 68 -2.32 -2.51 8.40
CA SER A 68 -1.06 -2.36 7.65
C SER A 68 0.09 -1.97 8.58
N GLU A 69 -0.11 -1.01 9.48
CA GLU A 69 0.90 -0.58 10.46
C GLU A 69 1.24 -1.70 11.46
N VAL A 70 0.22 -2.39 12.00
CA VAL A 70 0.43 -3.53 12.91
C VAL A 70 1.16 -4.67 12.22
N LEU A 71 0.82 -4.98 10.96
CA LEU A 71 1.51 -6.00 10.18
C LEU A 71 2.98 -5.65 9.92
N ALA A 72 3.28 -4.39 9.59
CA ALA A 72 4.65 -3.92 9.43
C ALA A 72 5.45 -4.10 10.74
N PHE A 73 4.86 -3.69 11.87
CA PHE A 73 5.47 -3.86 13.19
C PHE A 73 5.66 -5.32 13.60
N ALA A 74 4.65 -6.18 13.36
CA ALA A 74 4.68 -7.59 13.74
C ALA A 74 5.64 -8.42 12.85
N ARG A 75 5.90 -7.99 11.63
CA ARG A 75 6.85 -8.64 10.70
C ARG A 75 8.29 -8.23 11.01
N ARG A 76 8.77 -8.51 12.23
CA ARG A 76 10.17 -8.28 12.63
C ARG A 76 11.13 -8.79 11.56
N GLY A 77 12.25 -8.07 11.33
CA GLY A 77 13.31 -8.51 10.42
C GLY A 77 13.33 -7.74 9.10
N GLY A 78 13.40 -6.39 9.18
CA GLY A 78 13.67 -5.54 8.03
C GLY A 78 12.47 -5.08 7.23
N VAL A 79 11.23 -5.44 7.60
CA VAL A 79 10.02 -4.86 6.98
C VAL A 79 9.84 -3.43 7.47
N VAL A 80 9.81 -2.48 6.53
CA VAL A 80 9.66 -1.04 6.79
C VAL A 80 8.19 -0.64 6.73
N SER A 81 7.48 -1.07 5.67
CA SER A 81 6.06 -0.75 5.48
C SER A 81 5.33 -1.87 4.75
N VAL A 82 4.00 -1.90 4.92
CA VAL A 82 3.10 -2.81 4.21
C VAL A 82 1.86 -2.03 3.79
N SER A 83 1.54 -2.05 2.50
CA SER A 83 0.30 -1.50 1.95
C SER A 83 -0.54 -2.62 1.34
N LEU A 84 -1.75 -2.82 1.86
CA LEU A 84 -2.69 -3.81 1.34
C LEU A 84 -3.40 -3.26 0.11
N LEU A 85 -3.47 -4.05 -0.95
CA LEU A 85 -4.04 -3.69 -2.23
C LEU A 85 -5.19 -4.64 -2.59
N GLU A 86 -6.10 -4.17 -3.44
CA GLU A 86 -7.22 -4.97 -3.99
C GLU A 86 -7.94 -5.84 -2.95
N GLY A 87 -8.47 -5.23 -1.91
CA GLY A 87 -9.21 -5.96 -0.87
C GLY A 87 -8.36 -7.00 -0.11
N ALA A 88 -7.05 -6.71 0.06
CA ALA A 88 -6.06 -7.54 0.73
C ALA A 88 -5.64 -8.83 -0.01
N LYS A 89 -5.92 -8.95 -1.32
CA LYS A 89 -5.42 -10.06 -2.16
C LYS A 89 -3.95 -9.94 -2.50
N ALA A 90 -3.44 -8.71 -2.56
CA ALA A 90 -2.04 -8.38 -2.80
C ALA A 90 -1.55 -7.32 -1.81
N GLU A 91 -0.27 -7.23 -1.65
CA GLU A 91 0.38 -6.24 -0.80
C GLU A 91 1.64 -5.69 -1.47
N ALA A 92 1.87 -4.40 -1.29
CA ALA A 92 3.17 -3.79 -1.53
C ALA A 92 3.93 -3.76 -0.21
N VAL A 93 5.13 -4.33 -0.19
CA VAL A 93 5.95 -4.45 1.02
C VAL A 93 7.28 -3.77 0.77
N GLU A 94 7.64 -2.85 1.65
CA GLU A 94 8.98 -2.30 1.70
C GLU A 94 9.81 -3.08 2.72
N VAL A 95 10.93 -3.64 2.27
CA VAL A 95 11.80 -4.48 3.09
C VAL A 95 13.26 -4.14 2.87
N ILE A 96 14.05 -4.14 3.95
CA ILE A 96 15.50 -4.03 3.89
C ILE A 96 16.10 -5.43 3.72
N VAL A 97 16.92 -5.61 2.70
CA VAL A 97 17.70 -6.84 2.50
C VAL A 97 18.66 -7.01 3.66
N GLN A 98 18.53 -8.12 4.38
CA GLN A 98 19.39 -8.39 5.53
C GLN A 98 20.68 -9.09 5.13
N GLU A 99 21.70 -8.97 5.97
CA GLU A 99 22.92 -9.73 5.82
C GLU A 99 22.64 -11.25 5.88
N GLY A 100 23.23 -12.03 4.97
CA GLY A 100 22.94 -13.45 4.85
C GLY A 100 21.56 -13.80 4.24
N ALA A 101 20.83 -12.81 3.74
CA ALA A 101 19.55 -13.05 3.06
C ALA A 101 19.74 -13.88 1.79
N PRO A 102 18.91 -14.90 1.54
CA PRO A 102 19.01 -15.76 0.36
C PRO A 102 18.99 -15.03 -1.00
N VAL A 103 18.39 -13.83 -1.06
CA VAL A 103 18.33 -13.00 -2.27
C VAL A 103 19.59 -12.18 -2.49
N ALA A 104 20.38 -11.93 -1.44
CA ALA A 104 21.57 -11.07 -1.52
C ALA A 104 22.73 -11.72 -2.27
N GLY A 105 23.51 -10.87 -2.96
CA GLY A 105 24.80 -11.25 -3.56
C GLY A 105 24.72 -12.11 -4.83
N LYS A 106 23.53 -12.28 -5.43
CA LYS A 106 23.35 -13.02 -6.69
C LYS A 106 22.29 -12.35 -7.58
N PRO A 107 22.33 -12.57 -8.89
CA PRO A 107 21.32 -12.05 -9.80
C PRO A 107 19.90 -12.48 -9.40
N LEU A 108 18.91 -11.58 -9.52
CA LEU A 108 17.52 -11.89 -9.19
C LEU A 108 16.96 -13.09 -9.94
N MET A 109 17.39 -13.32 -11.20
CA MET A 109 16.99 -14.49 -11.99
C MET A 109 17.44 -15.81 -11.35
N GLU A 110 18.52 -15.80 -10.56
CA GLU A 110 19.06 -16.95 -9.86
C GLU A 110 18.55 -17.08 -8.42
N ALA A 111 17.94 -16.03 -7.89
CA ALA A 111 17.47 -16.01 -6.51
C ALA A 111 16.27 -16.94 -6.24
N LYS A 112 15.63 -17.47 -7.32
CA LYS A 112 14.49 -18.41 -7.24
C LYS A 112 13.35 -17.88 -6.40
N LEU A 113 13.06 -16.57 -6.51
CA LEU A 113 11.92 -15.97 -5.84
C LEU A 113 10.62 -16.66 -6.29
N PRO A 114 9.63 -16.79 -5.39
CA PRO A 114 8.31 -17.29 -5.76
C PRO A 114 7.70 -16.47 -6.90
N ARG A 115 7.01 -17.12 -7.85
CA ARG A 115 6.34 -16.42 -8.98
C ARG A 115 5.27 -15.41 -8.55
N ALA A 116 4.82 -15.52 -7.31
CA ALA A 116 3.86 -14.60 -6.69
C ALA A 116 4.51 -13.33 -6.10
N CYS A 117 5.79 -13.08 -6.38
CA CYS A 117 6.56 -11.93 -5.93
C CYS A 117 7.21 -11.22 -7.13
N LEU A 118 7.03 -9.91 -7.19
CA LEU A 118 7.73 -9.02 -8.08
C LEU A 118 8.58 -8.05 -7.26
N VAL A 119 9.86 -7.91 -7.60
CA VAL A 119 10.71 -6.83 -7.08
C VAL A 119 10.49 -5.63 -7.98
N CYS A 120 9.77 -4.61 -7.49
CA CYS A 120 9.37 -3.44 -8.28
C CYS A 120 10.46 -2.40 -8.37
N ALA A 121 11.14 -2.14 -7.26
CA ALA A 121 12.23 -1.17 -7.16
C ALA A 121 13.12 -1.52 -5.98
N TYR A 122 14.33 -0.96 -5.98
CA TYR A 122 15.17 -0.89 -4.78
C TYR A 122 15.82 0.48 -4.68
N VAL A 123 16.14 0.88 -3.45
CA VAL A 123 16.87 2.11 -3.14
C VAL A 123 18.21 1.71 -2.54
N ARG A 124 19.28 2.24 -3.12
CA ARG A 124 20.67 2.10 -2.65
C ARG A 124 21.31 3.48 -2.68
N ASP A 125 21.96 3.89 -1.60
CA ASP A 125 22.64 5.19 -1.49
C ASP A 125 21.75 6.39 -1.84
N GLY A 126 20.44 6.28 -1.56
CA GLY A 126 19.45 7.31 -1.83
C GLY A 126 18.89 7.31 -3.26
N GLU A 127 19.40 6.49 -4.16
CA GLU A 127 18.92 6.38 -5.54
C GLU A 127 17.94 5.21 -5.71
N ALA A 128 16.81 5.49 -6.34
CA ALA A 128 15.81 4.49 -6.67
C ALA A 128 16.08 3.89 -8.06
N VAL A 129 16.14 2.56 -8.12
CA VAL A 129 16.45 1.81 -9.34
C VAL A 129 15.38 0.75 -9.61
N ILE A 130 14.96 0.64 -10.86
CA ILE A 130 14.07 -0.45 -11.31
C ILE A 130 14.97 -1.67 -11.66
N PRO A 131 14.80 -2.79 -10.95
CA PRO A 131 15.66 -3.96 -11.16
C PRO A 131 15.26 -4.74 -12.42
N ASN A 132 16.21 -5.53 -12.89
CA ASN A 132 15.98 -6.55 -13.91
C ASN A 132 16.54 -7.90 -13.42
N GLY A 133 16.44 -8.94 -14.24
CA GLY A 133 16.91 -10.29 -13.87
C GLY A 133 18.40 -10.37 -13.52
N ALA A 134 19.25 -9.51 -14.07
CA ALA A 134 20.69 -9.46 -13.80
C ALA A 134 21.04 -8.62 -12.55
N THR A 135 20.08 -7.88 -12.00
CA THR A 135 20.30 -7.04 -10.80
C THR A 135 20.69 -7.90 -9.61
N VAL A 136 21.75 -7.48 -8.92
CA VAL A 136 22.24 -8.08 -7.67
C VAL A 136 21.87 -7.17 -6.50
N LEU A 137 20.99 -7.65 -5.62
CA LEU A 137 20.66 -6.98 -4.38
C LEU A 137 21.76 -7.18 -3.34
N GLN A 138 21.99 -6.17 -2.51
CA GLN A 138 22.98 -6.17 -1.44
C GLN A 138 22.32 -6.00 -0.09
N PRO A 139 22.93 -6.47 1.00
CA PRO A 139 22.49 -6.11 2.34
C PRO A 139 22.39 -4.59 2.51
N GLY A 140 21.30 -4.12 3.12
CA GLY A 140 21.02 -2.69 3.28
C GLY A 140 20.14 -2.09 2.17
N ASP A 141 19.99 -2.72 1.01
CA ASP A 141 19.05 -2.25 -0.01
C ASP A 141 17.61 -2.24 0.52
N ARG A 142 16.93 -1.12 0.33
CA ARG A 142 15.49 -1.01 0.59
C ARG A 142 14.75 -1.41 -0.67
N THR A 143 14.05 -2.53 -0.63
CA THR A 143 13.34 -3.09 -1.78
C THR A 143 11.83 -2.95 -1.63
N ILE A 144 11.17 -2.58 -2.72
CA ILE A 144 9.71 -2.55 -2.83
C ILE A 144 9.28 -3.80 -3.59
N LEU A 145 8.47 -4.61 -2.92
CA LEU A 145 7.97 -5.88 -3.42
C LEU A 145 6.47 -5.80 -3.63
N PHE A 146 5.97 -6.33 -4.74
CA PHE A 146 4.56 -6.63 -4.92
C PHE A 146 4.35 -8.12 -4.71
N ILE A 147 3.47 -8.51 -3.78
CA ILE A 147 3.33 -9.90 -3.34
C ILE A 147 1.85 -10.26 -3.24
N GLN A 148 1.46 -11.44 -3.72
CA GLN A 148 0.17 -12.00 -3.36
C GLN A 148 0.18 -12.35 -1.86
N THR A 149 -0.80 -11.83 -1.10
CA THR A 149 -0.82 -11.86 0.37
C THR A 149 -0.58 -13.26 0.95
N GLN A 150 -1.15 -14.30 0.34
CA GLN A 150 -0.97 -15.69 0.78
C GLN A 150 0.47 -16.21 0.73
N PHE A 151 1.34 -15.60 -0.08
CA PHE A 151 2.76 -15.98 -0.23
C PHE A 151 3.72 -15.08 0.55
N SER A 152 3.22 -14.04 1.20
CA SER A 152 4.05 -13.04 1.88
C SER A 152 5.04 -13.65 2.87
N LYS A 153 4.58 -14.53 3.76
CA LYS A 153 5.45 -15.20 4.74
C LYS A 153 6.61 -15.96 4.08
N LYS A 154 6.34 -16.63 2.96
CA LYS A 154 7.37 -17.38 2.20
C LYS A 154 8.35 -16.44 1.52
N VAL A 155 7.86 -15.35 0.91
CA VAL A 155 8.70 -14.35 0.23
C VAL A 155 9.63 -13.66 1.23
N MET A 156 9.12 -13.28 2.40
CA MET A 156 9.91 -12.60 3.44
C MET A 156 11.15 -13.41 3.88
N GLN A 157 11.12 -14.73 3.79
CA GLN A 157 12.27 -15.57 4.13
C GLN A 157 13.48 -15.39 3.17
N TYR A 158 13.25 -14.87 1.97
CA TYR A 158 14.33 -14.59 1.00
C TYR A 158 15.07 -13.30 1.32
N PHE A 159 14.45 -12.39 2.09
CA PHE A 159 15.00 -11.07 2.44
C PHE A 159 15.55 -11.02 3.86
N LYS A 160 15.28 -12.04 4.67
CA LYS A 160 15.79 -12.18 6.04
C LYS A 160 17.13 -12.93 6.05
N GLY A 161 18.03 -12.49 6.94
CA GLY A 161 19.23 -13.26 7.27
C GLY A 161 18.86 -14.63 7.85
N ARG A 162 19.68 -15.62 7.62
CA ARG A 162 19.60 -16.91 8.33
C ARG A 162 20.17 -16.69 9.74
N GLU A 163 19.38 -16.96 10.77
CA GLU A 163 19.90 -17.15 12.12
C GLU A 163 20.79 -18.37 12.19
#